data_970e81431adb3b1fe33602782f95b8ee
#
_entry.id   970e81431adb3b1fe33602782f95b8ee
#
_cell.length_a   1.000
_cell.length_b   1.000
_cell.length_c   1.000
_cell.angle_alpha   90.00
_cell.angle_beta   90.00
_cell.angle_gamma   90.00
#
_symmetry.space_group_name_H-M   'P 1'
#
loop_
_entity.id
_entity.type
_entity.pdbx_description
1 polymer ?
#
loop_
_entity_poly.entity_id
_entity_poly.type
_entity_poly.pdbx_seq_one_letter_code
_entity_poly.pdbx_strand_id
1 'polypeptide(L)'
;MIAVHDPAVADRLRRLRQHAMDVSDLARHGATDVVIESYPERGWNVRMTDMQATLGLCQLEVLDEILEERRRLAGRYTAAIARIPYLDPPYEPDYAQRTWQSYAIRLLPGAPIGRTELMRRLLRDGVATRRGVMAIHEERAYAGVAADLPNTEAASRDSLMLPLYAGLTDAEQDYVIDCLAAHVAAMAA
;
A
#
# COMPACT_ATOMS: atom_id res chain seq x y z
N MET A 1 0.37 12.14 4.92
CA MET A 1 1.60 12.97 4.79
C MET A 1 1.81 13.30 3.32
N ILE A 2 2.23 14.52 2.98
CA ILE A 2 2.58 14.94 1.62
C ILE A 2 4.04 15.37 1.66
N ALA A 3 4.88 14.78 0.81
CA ALA A 3 6.28 15.16 0.64
C ALA A 3 6.42 15.94 -0.68
N VAL A 4 7.09 17.10 -0.62
CA VAL A 4 7.33 17.97 -1.78
C VAL A 4 8.74 18.53 -1.71
N HIS A 5 9.34 18.76 -2.88
CA HIS A 5 10.68 19.37 -2.98
C HIS A 5 10.63 20.89 -3.00
N ASP A 6 9.54 21.48 -3.52
CA ASP A 6 9.38 22.94 -3.64
C ASP A 6 8.95 23.54 -2.30
N PRO A 7 9.76 24.43 -1.68
CA PRO A 7 9.42 25.08 -0.43
C PRO A 7 8.13 25.93 -0.50
N ALA A 8 7.87 26.59 -1.65
CA ALA A 8 6.68 27.42 -1.82
C ALA A 8 5.39 26.55 -1.80
N VAL A 9 5.45 25.36 -2.43
CA VAL A 9 4.38 24.38 -2.36
C VAL A 9 4.20 23.85 -0.94
N ALA A 10 5.30 23.57 -0.23
CA ALA A 10 5.25 23.12 1.15
C ALA A 10 4.58 24.15 2.07
N ASP A 11 4.93 25.43 1.92
CA ASP A 11 4.36 26.52 2.71
C ASP A 11 2.88 26.75 2.39
N ARG A 12 2.50 26.65 1.13
CA ARG A 12 1.08 26.71 0.74
C ARG A 12 0.29 25.55 1.35
N LEU A 13 0.80 24.32 1.31
CA LEU A 13 0.16 23.16 1.93
C LEU A 13 0.01 23.30 3.45
N ARG A 14 1.01 23.88 4.13
CA ARG A 14 0.94 24.18 5.57
C ARG A 14 -0.19 25.20 5.87
N ARG A 15 -0.37 26.22 5.04
CA ARG A 15 -1.48 27.16 5.17
C ARG A 15 -2.82 26.49 4.88
N LEU A 16 -2.94 25.79 3.75
CA LEU A 16 -4.18 25.13 3.34
C LEU A 16 -4.74 24.16 4.38
N ARG A 17 -3.89 23.42 5.09
CA ARG A 17 -4.32 22.50 6.15
C ARG A 17 -4.93 23.21 7.38
N GLN A 18 -4.73 24.53 7.51
CA GLN A 18 -5.13 25.37 8.62
C GLN A 18 -6.03 26.50 8.10
N HIS A 19 -7.12 26.18 7.42
CA HIS A 19 -8.10 27.13 6.87
C HIS A 19 -7.53 28.15 5.87
N ALA A 20 -6.31 27.97 5.38
CA ALA A 20 -5.52 28.94 4.61
C ALA A 20 -5.21 30.24 5.37
N MET A 21 -5.17 30.20 6.70
CA MET A 21 -4.78 31.32 7.54
C MET A 21 -3.33 31.73 7.25
N ASP A 22 -3.06 33.01 7.05
CA ASP A 22 -1.75 33.56 6.69
C ASP A 22 -0.76 33.63 7.87
N VAL A 23 -1.29 33.58 9.10
CA VAL A 23 -0.49 33.57 10.34
C VAL A 23 -0.60 32.21 11.00
N SER A 24 0.53 31.62 11.41
CA SER A 24 0.51 30.36 12.15
C SER A 24 0.01 30.56 13.60
N ASP A 25 -0.61 29.53 14.18
CA ASP A 25 -1.00 29.56 15.60
C ASP A 25 0.20 29.87 16.52
N LEU A 26 1.38 29.32 16.21
CA LEU A 26 2.60 29.60 16.97
C LEU A 26 3.01 31.07 16.89
N ALA A 27 2.95 31.69 15.70
CA ALA A 27 3.26 33.09 15.53
C ALA A 27 2.25 34.00 16.26
N ARG A 28 0.97 33.62 16.24
CA ARG A 28 -0.09 34.35 16.96
C ARG A 28 0.07 34.25 18.47
N HIS A 29 0.36 33.07 19.02
CA HIS A 29 0.55 32.88 20.46
C HIS A 29 1.86 33.49 20.99
N GLY A 30 2.88 33.66 20.13
CA GLY A 30 4.15 34.30 20.48
C GLY A 30 4.18 35.80 20.23
N ALA A 31 3.12 36.39 19.69
CA ALA A 31 3.07 37.81 19.38
C ALA A 31 2.91 38.66 20.66
N THR A 32 3.58 39.82 20.69
CA THR A 32 3.49 40.81 21.76
C THR A 32 2.45 41.87 21.49
N ASP A 33 1.81 41.84 20.33
CA ASP A 33 0.72 42.77 19.92
C ASP A 33 -0.40 42.01 19.22
N VAL A 34 -1.52 42.67 18.99
CA VAL A 34 -2.69 42.08 18.33
C VAL A 34 -2.35 41.71 16.90
N VAL A 35 -2.50 40.45 16.58
CA VAL A 35 -2.36 39.91 15.22
C VAL A 35 -3.73 39.64 14.65
N ILE A 36 -4.05 40.31 13.54
CA ILE A 36 -5.28 40.07 12.77
C ILE A 36 -4.91 39.21 11.59
N GLU A 37 -5.41 37.97 11.61
CA GLU A 37 -5.22 37.00 10.55
C GLU A 37 -6.08 37.31 9.31
N SER A 38 -5.62 36.88 8.14
CA SER A 38 -6.39 36.87 6.90
C SER A 38 -6.41 35.48 6.25
N TYR A 39 -7.37 35.31 5.35
CA TYR A 39 -7.63 34.01 4.68
C TYR A 39 -7.62 34.22 3.17
N PRO A 40 -6.43 34.24 2.52
CA PRO A 40 -6.28 34.62 1.13
C PRO A 40 -6.87 33.62 0.11
N GLU A 41 -7.16 32.40 0.54
CA GLU A 41 -7.76 31.36 -0.31
C GLU A 41 -8.62 30.41 0.55
N ARG A 42 -9.34 29.49 -0.10
CA ARG A 42 -10.09 28.45 0.62
C ARG A 42 -9.14 27.41 1.19
N GLY A 43 -9.24 27.14 2.47
CA GLY A 43 -8.48 26.11 3.17
C GLY A 43 -9.37 25.14 3.93
N TRP A 44 -8.73 24.18 4.59
CA TRP A 44 -9.39 23.10 5.31
C TRP A 44 -8.82 22.96 6.72
N ASN A 45 -9.56 22.32 7.61
CA ASN A 45 -9.01 21.85 8.86
C ASN A 45 -8.61 20.37 8.71
N VAL A 46 -7.38 20.15 8.27
CA VAL A 46 -6.77 18.82 8.17
C VAL A 46 -5.51 18.73 9.03
N ARG A 47 -5.58 19.37 10.19
CA ARG A 47 -4.53 19.25 11.21
C ARG A 47 -4.59 17.89 11.88
N MET A 48 -3.42 17.35 12.20
CA MET A 48 -3.29 16.17 13.05
C MET A 48 -3.61 16.58 14.50
N THR A 49 -4.39 15.78 15.20
CA THR A 49 -4.60 15.99 16.64
C THR A 49 -3.38 15.51 17.43
N ASP A 50 -3.21 16.00 18.67
CA ASP A 50 -2.10 15.57 19.53
C ASP A 50 -2.13 14.05 19.81
N MET A 51 -3.32 13.47 19.95
CA MET A 51 -3.49 12.02 20.10
C MET A 51 -3.00 11.25 18.86
N GLN A 52 -3.35 11.73 17.66
CA GLN A 52 -2.87 11.14 16.40
C GLN A 52 -1.34 11.30 16.24
N ALA A 53 -0.81 12.47 16.62
CA ALA A 53 0.61 12.74 16.59
C ALA A 53 1.39 11.84 17.56
N THR A 54 0.89 11.68 18.79
CA THR A 54 1.49 10.80 19.79
C THR A 54 1.51 9.34 19.32
N LEU A 55 0.39 8.84 18.79
CA LEU A 55 0.35 7.50 18.22
C LEU A 55 1.34 7.35 17.05
N GLY A 56 1.43 8.37 16.19
CA GLY A 56 2.39 8.40 15.08
C GLY A 56 3.85 8.33 15.56
N LEU A 57 4.19 9.08 16.60
CA LEU A 57 5.53 9.04 17.20
C LEU A 57 5.88 7.66 17.76
N CYS A 58 4.98 7.04 18.53
CA CYS A 58 5.18 5.67 19.02
C CYS A 58 5.37 4.65 17.88
N GLN A 59 4.63 4.81 16.76
CA GLN A 59 4.81 3.93 15.59
C GLN A 59 6.14 4.16 14.87
N LEU A 60 6.67 5.38 14.89
CA LEU A 60 7.99 5.67 14.32
C LEU A 60 9.13 5.06 15.13
N GLU A 61 8.98 4.93 16.44
CA GLU A 61 9.99 4.30 17.31
C GLU A 61 10.24 2.83 16.96
N VAL A 62 9.22 2.11 16.49
CA VAL A 62 9.30 0.69 16.11
C VAL A 62 9.31 0.45 14.60
N LEU A 63 9.40 1.52 13.79
CA LEU A 63 9.27 1.42 12.33
C LEU A 63 10.36 0.56 11.71
N ASP A 64 11.60 0.70 12.14
CA ASP A 64 12.74 -0.03 11.56
C ASP A 64 12.60 -1.54 11.80
N GLU A 65 12.18 -1.96 12.99
CA GLU A 65 11.90 -3.35 13.33
C GLU A 65 10.78 -3.93 12.45
N ILE A 66 9.70 -3.16 12.25
CA ILE A 66 8.59 -3.56 11.37
C ILE A 66 9.06 -3.71 9.92
N LEU A 67 9.89 -2.79 9.42
CA LEU A 67 10.40 -2.85 8.06
C LEU A 67 11.37 -4.01 7.85
N GLU A 68 12.21 -4.32 8.82
CA GLU A 68 13.13 -5.46 8.79
C GLU A 68 12.36 -6.78 8.73
N GLU A 69 11.38 -6.96 9.60
CA GLU A 69 10.54 -8.17 9.61
C GLU A 69 9.76 -8.33 8.30
N ARG A 70 9.19 -7.26 7.76
CA ARG A 70 8.50 -7.29 6.46
C ARG A 70 9.44 -7.67 5.31
N ARG A 71 10.68 -7.17 5.31
CA ARG A 71 11.70 -7.56 4.31
C ARG A 71 12.04 -9.03 4.41
N ARG A 72 12.23 -9.55 5.63
CA ARG A 72 12.50 -10.96 5.88
C ARG A 72 11.39 -11.84 5.31
N LEU A 73 10.14 -11.55 5.67
CA LEU A 73 8.96 -12.29 5.18
C LEU A 73 8.80 -12.17 3.65
N ALA A 74 9.01 -10.98 3.08
CA ALA A 74 8.94 -10.79 1.64
C ALA A 74 10.02 -11.57 0.90
N GLY A 75 11.23 -11.61 1.42
CA GLY A 75 12.33 -12.41 0.88
C GLY A 75 12.00 -13.90 0.84
N ARG A 76 11.42 -14.45 1.92
CA ARG A 76 10.96 -15.85 1.97
C ARG A 76 9.89 -16.13 0.91
N TYR A 77 8.88 -15.27 0.79
CA TYR A 77 7.87 -15.41 -0.26
C TYR A 77 8.50 -15.35 -1.65
N THR A 78 9.38 -14.39 -1.91
CA THR A 78 10.02 -14.22 -3.22
C THR A 78 10.79 -15.48 -3.62
N ALA A 79 11.59 -16.05 -2.70
CA ALA A 79 12.35 -17.26 -2.95
C ALA A 79 11.46 -18.50 -3.20
N ALA A 80 10.32 -18.59 -2.52
CA ALA A 80 9.39 -19.71 -2.68
C ALA A 80 8.53 -19.54 -3.95
N ILE A 81 7.93 -18.38 -4.17
CA ILE A 81 7.04 -18.09 -5.31
C ILE A 81 7.78 -18.24 -6.65
N ALA A 82 9.05 -17.82 -6.73
CA ALA A 82 9.86 -17.98 -7.94
C ALA A 82 10.03 -19.45 -8.38
N ARG A 83 9.73 -20.42 -7.53
CA ARG A 83 9.79 -21.85 -7.81
C ARG A 83 8.44 -22.47 -8.18
N ILE A 84 7.34 -21.74 -7.98
CA ILE A 84 5.99 -22.22 -8.30
C ILE A 84 5.68 -21.83 -9.75
N PRO A 85 5.42 -22.80 -10.64
CA PRO A 85 5.07 -22.52 -12.01
C PRO A 85 3.89 -21.53 -12.12
N TYR A 86 3.92 -20.66 -13.11
CA TYR A 86 2.88 -19.67 -13.40
C TYR A 86 2.68 -18.58 -12.34
N LEU A 87 3.52 -18.50 -11.32
CA LEU A 87 3.50 -17.39 -10.35
C LEU A 87 4.75 -16.53 -10.53
N ASP A 88 4.56 -15.23 -10.44
CA ASP A 88 5.60 -14.22 -10.58
C ASP A 88 5.64 -13.34 -9.31
N PRO A 89 6.76 -13.35 -8.57
CA PRO A 89 6.92 -12.49 -7.41
C PRO A 89 7.06 -11.03 -7.82
N PRO A 90 6.81 -10.07 -6.91
CA PRO A 90 6.99 -8.66 -7.20
C PRO A 90 8.47 -8.33 -7.44
N TYR A 91 8.75 -7.61 -8.53
CA TYR A 91 10.10 -7.13 -8.85
C TYR A 91 10.48 -5.93 -7.98
N GLU A 92 11.68 -5.95 -7.40
CA GLU A 92 12.28 -4.82 -6.69
C GLU A 92 13.54 -4.39 -7.44
N PRO A 93 13.57 -3.17 -8.03
CA PRO A 93 14.73 -2.69 -8.75
C PRO A 93 15.83 -2.22 -7.78
N ASP A 94 17.10 -2.29 -8.21
CA ASP A 94 18.27 -1.98 -7.40
C ASP A 94 18.30 -0.52 -6.87
N TYR A 95 17.60 0.39 -7.55
CA TYR A 95 17.51 1.81 -7.15
C TYR A 95 16.38 2.10 -6.14
N ALA A 96 15.56 1.11 -5.78
CA ALA A 96 14.43 1.30 -4.89
C ALA A 96 14.45 0.29 -3.75
N GLN A 97 14.01 0.73 -2.58
CA GLN A 97 13.82 -0.10 -1.42
C GLN A 97 12.34 -0.12 -1.03
N ARG A 98 11.71 -1.28 -1.12
CA ARG A 98 10.31 -1.44 -0.77
C ARG A 98 10.10 -1.51 0.73
N THR A 99 9.02 -0.92 1.19
CA THR A 99 8.56 -1.03 2.58
C THR A 99 7.74 -2.30 2.85
N TRP A 100 7.39 -3.02 1.79
CA TRP A 100 6.60 -4.26 1.85
C TRP A 100 5.31 -4.11 2.67
N GLN A 101 4.61 -3.00 2.47
CA GLN A 101 3.29 -2.78 3.06
C GLN A 101 2.28 -3.86 2.61
N SER A 102 2.46 -4.38 1.41
CA SER A 102 1.72 -5.50 0.84
C SER A 102 2.61 -6.34 -0.06
N TYR A 103 2.30 -7.62 -0.22
CA TYR A 103 3.02 -8.54 -1.09
C TYR A 103 2.07 -9.05 -2.17
N ALA A 104 2.19 -8.49 -3.37
CA ALA A 104 1.34 -8.80 -4.52
C ALA A 104 2.09 -9.70 -5.50
N ILE A 105 1.60 -10.91 -5.71
CA ILE A 105 2.07 -11.82 -6.76
C ILE A 105 1.20 -11.68 -8.01
N ARG A 106 1.72 -12.13 -9.14
CA ARG A 106 1.00 -12.16 -10.41
C ARG A 106 0.91 -13.58 -10.95
N LEU A 107 -0.26 -13.93 -11.49
CA LEU A 107 -0.42 -15.14 -12.29
C LEU A 107 0.07 -14.85 -13.72
N LEU A 108 0.92 -15.71 -14.23
CA LEU A 108 1.45 -15.61 -15.59
C LEU A 108 0.44 -16.15 -16.61
N PRO A 109 0.51 -15.70 -17.86
CA PRO A 109 -0.29 -16.26 -18.95
C PRO A 109 -0.11 -17.77 -19.06
N GLY A 110 -1.20 -18.49 -19.29
CA GLY A 110 -1.19 -19.96 -19.34
C GLY A 110 -1.34 -20.64 -17.96
N ALA A 111 -1.47 -19.87 -16.88
CA ALA A 111 -1.79 -20.44 -15.57
C ALA A 111 -3.08 -21.30 -15.67
N PRO A 112 -3.06 -22.53 -15.12
CA PRO A 112 -4.21 -23.44 -15.22
C PRO A 112 -5.39 -23.01 -14.35
N ILE A 113 -5.22 -21.99 -13.53
CA ILE A 113 -6.22 -21.45 -12.62
C ILE A 113 -6.27 -19.91 -12.73
N GLY A 114 -7.46 -19.33 -12.78
CA GLY A 114 -7.61 -17.89 -12.72
C GLY A 114 -7.52 -17.35 -11.29
N ARG A 115 -7.10 -16.08 -11.15
CA ARG A 115 -6.95 -15.41 -9.85
C ARG A 115 -8.13 -15.59 -8.91
N THR A 116 -9.33 -15.36 -9.38
CA THR A 116 -10.53 -15.40 -8.52
C THR A 116 -10.80 -16.81 -7.99
N GLU A 117 -10.58 -17.84 -8.80
CA GLU A 117 -10.73 -19.22 -8.35
C GLU A 117 -9.61 -19.61 -7.38
N LEU A 118 -8.37 -19.18 -7.64
CA LEU A 118 -7.26 -19.38 -6.69
C LEU A 118 -7.57 -18.75 -5.33
N MET A 119 -8.06 -17.50 -5.32
CA MET A 119 -8.49 -16.84 -4.08
C MET A 119 -9.59 -17.59 -3.34
N ARG A 120 -10.57 -18.17 -4.05
CA ARG A 120 -11.63 -18.99 -3.43
C ARG A 120 -11.09 -20.26 -2.79
N ARG A 121 -10.15 -20.92 -3.42
CA ARG A 121 -9.50 -22.13 -2.87
C ARG A 121 -8.68 -21.81 -1.64
N LEU A 122 -7.82 -20.79 -1.73
CA LEU A 122 -7.06 -20.31 -0.59
C LEU A 122 -7.96 -19.94 0.60
N LEU A 123 -9.10 -19.29 0.33
CA LEU A 123 -10.05 -18.95 1.40
C LEU A 123 -10.66 -20.19 2.06
N ARG A 124 -10.92 -21.27 1.30
CA ARG A 124 -11.41 -22.54 1.87
C ARG A 124 -10.36 -23.19 2.78
N ASP A 125 -9.08 -22.98 2.48
CA ASP A 125 -7.96 -23.44 3.30
C ASP A 125 -7.66 -22.48 4.46
N GLY A 126 -8.48 -21.44 4.68
CA GLY A 126 -8.29 -20.45 5.73
C GLY A 126 -7.27 -19.34 5.40
N VAL A 127 -6.77 -19.28 4.16
CA VAL A 127 -5.84 -18.26 3.71
C VAL A 127 -6.58 -17.08 3.08
N ALA A 128 -6.69 -15.98 3.80
CA ALA A 128 -7.33 -14.75 3.33
C ALA A 128 -6.40 -14.00 2.35
N THR A 129 -6.89 -13.76 1.16
CA THR A 129 -6.17 -12.99 0.12
C THR A 129 -7.03 -11.85 -0.39
N ARG A 130 -6.42 -10.88 -1.08
CA ARG A 130 -7.13 -9.77 -1.71
C ARG A 130 -6.71 -9.66 -3.18
N ARG A 131 -7.59 -9.08 -4.01
CA ARG A 131 -7.17 -8.67 -5.36
C ARG A 131 -5.99 -7.70 -5.25
N GLY A 132 -5.05 -7.76 -6.16
CA GLY A 132 -3.86 -6.90 -6.14
C GLY A 132 -4.21 -5.43 -6.43
N VAL A 133 -3.78 -4.93 -7.56
CA VAL A 133 -4.06 -3.55 -7.99
C VAL A 133 -5.49 -3.44 -8.52
N MET A 134 -6.17 -2.33 -8.19
CA MET A 134 -7.46 -1.96 -8.77
C MET A 134 -7.25 -1.07 -9.99
N ALA A 135 -7.94 -1.36 -11.09
CA ALA A 135 -8.01 -0.48 -12.25
C ALA A 135 -9.13 0.54 -12.03
N ILE A 136 -8.77 1.78 -11.72
CA ILE A 136 -9.73 2.84 -11.35
C ILE A 136 -10.79 3.07 -12.45
N HIS A 137 -10.40 3.03 -13.72
CA HIS A 137 -11.29 3.24 -14.85
C HIS A 137 -12.33 2.12 -15.03
N GLU A 138 -12.12 0.94 -14.42
CA GLU A 138 -13.08 -0.17 -14.38
C GLU A 138 -14.10 -0.04 -13.23
N GLU A 139 -13.87 0.87 -12.28
CA GLU A 139 -14.76 1.05 -11.14
C GLU A 139 -16.01 1.88 -11.51
N ARG A 140 -17.14 1.52 -10.92
CA ARG A 140 -18.45 2.16 -11.22
C ARG A 140 -18.44 3.69 -11.08
N ALA A 141 -17.64 4.21 -10.16
CA ALA A 141 -17.51 5.66 -9.94
C ALA A 141 -16.91 6.40 -11.15
N TYR A 142 -16.23 5.68 -12.02
CA TYR A 142 -15.58 6.21 -13.22
C TYR A 142 -16.22 5.69 -14.51
N ALA A 143 -17.44 5.14 -14.44
CA ALA A 143 -18.17 4.67 -15.63
C ALA A 143 -18.31 5.80 -16.66
N GLY A 144 -17.91 5.52 -17.90
CA GLY A 144 -17.91 6.49 -19.00
C GLY A 144 -16.60 7.24 -19.21
N VAL A 145 -15.58 7.04 -18.37
CA VAL A 145 -14.22 7.51 -18.64
C VAL A 145 -13.56 6.53 -19.61
N ALA A 146 -13.31 6.98 -20.84
CA ALA A 146 -12.56 6.17 -21.80
C ALA A 146 -11.08 6.10 -21.39
N ALA A 147 -10.54 4.90 -21.28
CA ALA A 147 -9.12 4.66 -21.00
C ALA A 147 -8.66 3.41 -21.77
N ASP A 148 -7.45 3.47 -22.32
CA ASP A 148 -6.75 2.33 -22.92
C ASP A 148 -5.48 2.08 -22.09
N LEU A 149 -5.60 1.18 -21.11
CA LEU A 149 -4.56 0.92 -20.10
C LEU A 149 -4.28 -0.59 -19.97
N PRO A 150 -3.85 -1.26 -21.06
CA PRO A 150 -3.75 -2.73 -21.11
C PRO A 150 -2.84 -3.32 -20.02
N ASN A 151 -1.76 -2.64 -19.66
CA ASN A 151 -0.87 -3.07 -18.59
C ASN A 151 -1.54 -2.97 -17.22
N THR A 152 -2.31 -1.92 -16.97
CA THR A 152 -3.07 -1.74 -15.71
C THR A 152 -4.16 -2.80 -15.60
N GLU A 153 -4.88 -3.05 -16.69
CA GLU A 153 -5.92 -4.07 -16.75
C GLU A 153 -5.36 -5.48 -16.51
N ALA A 154 -4.23 -5.81 -17.15
CA ALA A 154 -3.54 -7.08 -16.92
C ALA A 154 -3.08 -7.21 -15.47
N ALA A 155 -2.47 -6.17 -14.90
CA ALA A 155 -2.07 -6.17 -13.49
C ALA A 155 -3.28 -6.32 -12.55
N SER A 156 -4.37 -5.62 -12.82
CA SER A 156 -5.62 -5.71 -12.05
C SER A 156 -6.24 -7.12 -12.12
N ARG A 157 -6.26 -7.71 -13.31
CA ARG A 157 -6.88 -9.02 -13.56
C ARG A 157 -6.07 -10.15 -12.92
N ASP A 158 -4.75 -10.09 -13.01
CA ASP A 158 -3.87 -11.26 -12.79
C ASP A 158 -3.13 -11.22 -11.45
N SER A 159 -3.23 -10.13 -10.64
CA SER A 159 -2.55 -10.03 -9.36
C SER A 159 -3.43 -10.32 -8.16
N LEU A 160 -2.82 -10.89 -7.11
CA LEU A 160 -3.43 -11.06 -5.79
C LEU A 160 -2.42 -10.76 -4.70
N MET A 161 -2.91 -10.27 -3.56
CA MET A 161 -2.10 -9.99 -2.37
C MET A 161 -2.14 -11.16 -1.41
N LEU A 162 -0.96 -11.60 -0.98
CA LEU A 162 -0.78 -12.60 0.07
C LEU A 162 -0.78 -11.95 1.46
N PRO A 163 -1.08 -12.72 2.52
CA PRO A 163 -0.93 -12.26 3.88
C PRO A 163 0.51 -11.80 4.17
N LEU A 164 0.68 -10.56 4.64
CA LEU A 164 1.96 -10.02 5.08
C LEU A 164 1.69 -9.01 6.20
N TYR A 165 2.02 -9.37 7.43
CA TYR A 165 1.82 -8.54 8.62
C TYR A 165 2.88 -8.85 9.67
N ALA A 166 3.11 -7.91 10.60
CA ALA A 166 4.03 -8.12 11.71
C ALA A 166 3.50 -9.24 12.63
N GLY A 167 4.36 -10.22 12.92
CA GLY A 167 4.00 -11.40 13.71
C GLY A 167 3.50 -12.60 12.90
N LEU A 168 3.48 -12.52 11.54
CA LEU A 168 3.28 -13.71 10.70
C LEU A 168 4.43 -14.69 10.95
N THR A 169 4.12 -15.86 11.50
CA THR A 169 5.12 -16.87 11.79
C THR A 169 5.62 -17.57 10.51
N ASP A 170 6.83 -18.14 10.58
CA ASP A 170 7.39 -18.92 9.47
C ASP A 170 6.50 -20.10 9.10
N ALA A 171 5.90 -20.77 10.09
CA ALA A 171 4.99 -21.90 9.86
C ALA A 171 3.69 -21.49 9.15
N GLU A 172 3.11 -20.35 9.51
CA GLU A 172 1.94 -19.81 8.81
C GLU A 172 2.29 -19.41 7.40
N GLN A 173 3.47 -18.82 7.20
CA GLN A 173 3.95 -18.44 5.87
C GLN A 173 4.20 -19.66 4.99
N ASP A 174 4.82 -20.71 5.52
CA ASP A 174 5.04 -21.99 4.82
C ASP A 174 3.69 -22.61 4.43
N TYR A 175 2.70 -22.61 5.33
CA TYR A 175 1.36 -23.06 5.01
C TYR A 175 0.72 -22.30 3.82
N VAL A 176 0.86 -20.98 3.77
CA VAL A 176 0.38 -20.18 2.63
C VAL A 176 1.08 -20.58 1.34
N ILE A 177 2.39 -20.80 1.38
CA ILE A 177 3.20 -21.24 0.22
C ILE A 177 2.76 -22.61 -0.27
N ASP A 178 2.57 -23.55 0.64
CA ASP A 178 2.15 -24.93 0.32
C ASP A 178 0.75 -24.95 -0.30
N CYS A 179 -0.21 -24.19 0.22
CA CYS A 179 -1.54 -24.04 -0.36
C CYS A 179 -1.47 -23.48 -1.79
N LEU A 180 -0.66 -22.43 -2.01
CA LEU A 180 -0.44 -21.86 -3.35
C LEU A 180 0.11 -22.89 -4.32
N ALA A 181 1.19 -23.59 -3.95
CA ALA A 181 1.82 -24.59 -4.77
C ALA A 181 0.85 -25.72 -5.11
N ALA A 182 0.11 -26.24 -4.13
CA ALA A 182 -0.86 -27.31 -4.32
C ALA A 182 -1.98 -26.93 -5.30
N HIS A 183 -2.56 -25.72 -5.17
CA HIS A 183 -3.66 -25.31 -6.05
C HIS A 183 -3.21 -25.01 -7.47
N VAL A 184 -1.99 -24.52 -7.68
CA VAL A 184 -1.44 -24.30 -9.02
C VAL A 184 -1.06 -25.63 -9.67
N ALA A 185 -0.43 -26.56 -8.93
CA ALA A 185 -0.03 -27.87 -9.45
C ALA A 185 -1.23 -28.78 -9.77
N ALA A 186 -2.24 -28.81 -8.91
CA ALA A 186 -3.43 -29.67 -9.07
C ALA A 186 -4.26 -29.40 -10.35
N MET A 187 -4.03 -28.27 -11.02
CA MET A 187 -4.72 -27.90 -12.25
C MET A 187 -3.81 -28.03 -13.49
N ALA A 188 -2.52 -28.32 -13.29
CA ALA A 188 -1.57 -28.56 -14.38
C ALA A 188 -1.46 -30.04 -14.78
N ALA A 189 -2.08 -30.93 -14.01
CA ALA A 189 -2.18 -32.38 -14.23
C ALA A 189 -3.51 -32.75 -14.91
#